data_3ff3fdaef9277c85e7d46d4c68babfa2
#
_entry.id   3ff3fdaef9277c85e7d46d4c68babfa2
#
_cell.length_a   1.000
_cell.length_b   1.000
_cell.length_c   1.000
_cell.angle_alpha   90.00
_cell.angle_beta   90.00
_cell.angle_gamma   90.00
#
_symmetry.space_group_name_H-M   'P 1'
#
loop_
_entity.id
_entity.type
_entity.pdbx_description
1 polymer ?
#
loop_
_entity_poly.entity_id
_entity_poly.type
_entity_poly.pdbx_seq_one_letter_code
_entity_poly.pdbx_strand_id
1 'polypeptide(L)'
;DIKFIYALERIGCVITDKPEGLEVDGTSAVGYEGIDIDMSDFSDQALTMAVVAAFGKTETRIRNIGHIRGQESDRVQVIVNELNRMGCDAKIVEEGGSTDVIITPGKLHGAEIETYDDHRVAMSFAVAGLAVDGIVIKNPMCCRKTFENYFGVLETIEKEDE
;
A
#
# COMPACT_ATOMS: atom_id res chain seq x y z
N ASP A 1 -6.21 -11.90 -4.67
CA ASP A 1 -6.26 -10.58 -3.99
C ASP A 1 -7.13 -10.60 -2.73
N ILE A 2 -8.17 -11.44 -2.68
CA ILE A 2 -9.04 -11.55 -1.49
C ILE A 2 -8.27 -11.81 -0.17
N LYS A 3 -7.09 -12.43 -0.25
CA LYS A 3 -6.24 -12.68 0.92
C LYS A 3 -5.76 -11.39 1.61
N PHE A 4 -5.83 -10.25 0.93
CA PHE A 4 -5.46 -8.96 1.52
C PHE A 4 -6.34 -8.58 2.72
N ILE A 5 -7.62 -8.99 2.72
CA ILE A 5 -8.52 -8.75 3.86
C ILE A 5 -8.01 -9.40 5.15
N TYR A 6 -7.35 -10.57 5.07
CA TYR A 6 -6.76 -11.23 6.23
C TYR A 6 -5.54 -10.45 6.77
N ALA A 7 -4.81 -9.74 5.90
CA ALA A 7 -3.76 -8.83 6.35
C ALA A 7 -4.37 -7.64 7.12
N LEU A 8 -5.49 -7.09 6.65
CA LEU A 8 -6.21 -6.02 7.34
C LEU A 8 -6.79 -6.49 8.69
N GLU A 9 -7.33 -7.70 8.75
CA GLU A 9 -7.80 -8.29 10.01
C GLU A 9 -6.67 -8.43 11.02
N ARG A 10 -5.46 -8.86 10.60
CA ARG A 10 -4.29 -8.98 11.47
C ARG A 10 -3.81 -7.67 12.08
N ILE A 11 -4.07 -6.53 11.42
CA ILE A 11 -3.76 -5.20 11.95
C ILE A 11 -4.92 -4.57 12.72
N GLY A 12 -6.01 -5.30 12.92
CA GLY A 12 -7.11 -4.92 13.79
C GLY A 12 -8.40 -4.46 13.10
N CYS A 13 -8.50 -4.55 11.78
CA CYS A 13 -9.78 -4.34 11.09
C CYS A 13 -10.77 -5.46 11.41
N VAL A 14 -12.04 -5.11 11.47
CA VAL A 14 -13.13 -6.09 11.60
C VAL A 14 -13.68 -6.40 10.20
N ILE A 15 -13.71 -7.68 9.86
CA ILE A 15 -14.23 -8.15 8.58
C ILE A 15 -15.60 -8.81 8.81
N THR A 16 -16.61 -8.35 8.10
CA THR A 16 -17.96 -8.89 8.18
C THR A 16 -18.40 -9.35 6.79
N ASP A 17 -18.79 -10.63 6.69
CA ASP A 17 -19.36 -11.17 5.46
C ASP A 17 -20.86 -10.82 5.40
N LYS A 18 -21.27 -10.11 4.34
CA LYS A 18 -22.64 -9.67 4.09
C LYS A 18 -23.16 -10.25 2.77
N PRO A 19 -24.47 -10.38 2.57
CA PRO A 19 -25.03 -10.89 1.32
C PRO A 19 -24.58 -10.12 0.07
N GLU A 20 -24.34 -8.82 0.22
CA GLU A 20 -23.92 -7.92 -0.85
C GLU A 20 -22.39 -7.85 -1.04
N GLY A 21 -21.58 -8.42 -0.12
CA GLY A 21 -20.12 -8.40 -0.17
C GLY A 21 -19.47 -8.38 1.20
N LEU A 22 -18.17 -8.03 1.22
CA LEU A 22 -17.40 -7.93 2.45
C LEU A 22 -17.40 -6.49 2.96
N GLU A 23 -17.72 -6.31 4.22
CA GLU A 23 -17.51 -5.06 4.94
C GLU A 23 -16.19 -5.12 5.69
N VAL A 24 -15.38 -4.06 5.54
CA VAL A 24 -14.12 -3.88 6.27
C VAL A 24 -14.25 -2.64 7.14
N ASP A 25 -14.27 -2.83 8.46
CA ASP A 25 -14.30 -1.73 9.43
C ASP A 25 -12.90 -1.55 10.05
N GLY A 26 -12.28 -0.43 9.74
CA GLY A 26 -10.96 -0.03 10.25
C GLY A 26 -10.98 0.81 11.51
N THR A 27 -12.15 1.11 12.09
CA THR A 27 -12.28 2.02 13.25
C THR A 27 -11.53 1.53 14.48
N SER A 28 -11.43 0.22 14.67
CA SER A 28 -10.66 -0.41 15.76
C SER A 28 -9.18 -0.57 15.45
N ALA A 29 -8.75 -0.37 14.21
CA ALA A 29 -7.36 -0.51 13.79
C ALA A 29 -6.52 0.74 13.99
N VAL A 30 -7.03 1.79 14.62
CA VAL A 30 -6.30 3.05 14.84
C VAL A 30 -5.03 2.78 15.65
N GLY A 31 -3.89 3.15 15.05
CA GLY A 31 -2.58 2.97 15.68
C GLY A 31 -2.17 1.51 15.83
N TYR A 32 -2.41 0.72 14.80
CA TYR A 32 -2.04 -0.68 14.73
C TYR A 32 -0.52 -0.91 14.76
N GLU A 33 -0.13 -2.09 15.21
CA GLU A 33 1.24 -2.57 15.17
C GLU A 33 1.57 -3.14 13.79
N GLY A 34 2.84 -3.03 13.40
CA GLY A 34 3.34 -3.67 12.19
C GLY A 34 3.27 -5.20 12.27
N ILE A 35 3.30 -5.85 11.13
CA ILE A 35 3.21 -7.31 11.02
C ILE A 35 4.32 -7.90 10.16
N ASP A 36 4.67 -9.15 10.43
CA ASP A 36 5.46 -9.99 9.53
C ASP A 36 4.49 -10.82 8.68
N ILE A 37 4.52 -10.63 7.37
CA ILE A 37 3.55 -11.23 6.43
C ILE A 37 4.22 -11.77 5.17
N ASP A 38 3.93 -13.03 4.84
CA ASP A 38 4.30 -13.62 3.56
C ASP A 38 3.23 -13.25 2.51
N MET A 39 3.65 -12.57 1.45
CA MET A 39 2.76 -12.13 0.38
C MET A 39 3.04 -12.83 -0.96
N SER A 40 3.75 -13.95 -0.96
CA SER A 40 4.06 -14.71 -2.19
C SER A 40 2.81 -15.09 -3.01
N ASP A 41 1.70 -15.40 -2.34
CA ASP A 41 0.44 -15.84 -2.96
C ASP A 41 -0.50 -14.71 -3.40
N PHE A 42 -0.27 -13.47 -2.93
CA PHE A 42 -1.08 -12.29 -3.24
C PHE A 42 -0.24 -11.02 -3.36
N SER A 43 0.91 -11.16 -3.97
CA SER A 43 1.96 -10.14 -4.09
C SER A 43 1.54 -8.89 -4.87
N ASP A 44 0.47 -8.97 -5.66
CA ASP A 44 -0.12 -7.81 -6.32
C ASP A 44 -0.62 -6.74 -5.33
N GLN A 45 -0.89 -7.14 -4.09
CA GLN A 45 -1.28 -6.24 -3.00
C GLN A 45 -0.09 -5.77 -2.15
N ALA A 46 1.15 -6.13 -2.51
CA ALA A 46 2.33 -5.73 -1.74
C ALA A 46 2.53 -4.21 -1.69
N LEU A 47 2.24 -3.50 -2.80
CA LEU A 47 2.27 -2.03 -2.84
C LEU A 47 1.26 -1.42 -1.87
N THR A 48 0.02 -1.93 -1.85
CA THR A 48 -1.03 -1.46 -0.93
C THR A 48 -0.65 -1.77 0.51
N MET A 49 -0.14 -2.99 0.79
CA MET A 49 0.32 -3.34 2.14
C MET A 49 1.49 -2.46 2.60
N ALA A 50 2.39 -2.11 1.69
CA ALA A 50 3.52 -1.24 2.00
C ALA A 50 3.07 0.18 2.38
N VAL A 51 2.06 0.72 1.69
CA VAL A 51 1.43 2.00 2.07
C VAL A 51 0.76 1.88 3.43
N VAL A 52 -0.02 0.83 3.67
CA VAL A 52 -0.61 0.57 4.99
C VAL A 52 0.47 0.50 6.06
N ALA A 53 1.56 -0.22 5.84
CA ALA A 53 2.67 -0.34 6.79
C ALA A 53 3.28 0.99 7.23
N ALA A 54 3.28 2.00 6.35
CA ALA A 54 3.80 3.34 6.65
C ALA A 54 3.05 4.07 7.77
N PHE A 55 1.79 3.70 8.00
CA PHE A 55 0.93 4.30 9.03
C PHE A 55 0.87 3.49 10.33
N GLY A 56 1.57 2.37 10.42
CA GLY A 56 1.67 1.56 11.64
C GLY A 56 2.52 2.23 12.72
N LYS A 57 2.55 1.61 13.91
CA LYS A 57 3.39 2.06 15.04
C LYS A 57 4.77 1.41 15.03
N THR A 58 4.86 0.20 14.52
CA THR A 58 6.09 -0.59 14.52
C THR A 58 6.41 -1.12 13.13
N GLU A 59 7.58 -1.73 12.99
CA GLU A 59 8.08 -2.27 11.74
C GLU A 59 7.17 -3.36 11.16
N THR A 60 6.97 -3.29 9.84
CA THR A 60 6.33 -4.36 9.05
C THR A 60 7.36 -5.01 8.13
N ARG A 61 7.37 -6.34 8.07
CA ARG A 61 8.14 -7.11 7.11
C ARG A 61 7.22 -7.79 6.10
N ILE A 62 7.35 -7.43 4.82
CA ILE A 62 6.65 -8.06 3.69
C ILE A 62 7.62 -9.05 3.05
N ARG A 63 7.29 -10.35 3.10
CA ARG A 63 8.18 -11.43 2.69
C ARG A 63 7.83 -12.03 1.33
N ASN A 64 8.86 -12.60 0.69
CA ASN A 64 8.76 -13.42 -0.50
C ASN A 64 8.14 -12.70 -1.72
N ILE A 65 8.50 -11.44 -1.93
CA ILE A 65 7.97 -10.62 -3.02
C ILE A 65 8.96 -10.36 -4.17
N GLY A 66 10.09 -11.07 -4.23
CA GLY A 66 11.13 -10.84 -5.25
C GLY A 66 10.65 -10.94 -6.70
N HIS A 67 9.65 -11.77 -6.96
CA HIS A 67 9.10 -11.96 -8.31
C HIS A 67 8.35 -10.73 -8.84
N ILE A 68 7.92 -9.78 -7.99
CA ILE A 68 7.26 -8.54 -8.46
C ILE A 68 8.24 -7.50 -9.04
N ARG A 69 9.54 -7.75 -9.00
CA ARG A 69 10.53 -6.92 -9.69
C ARG A 69 10.39 -6.97 -11.22
N GLY A 70 9.85 -8.05 -11.74
CA GLY A 70 9.68 -8.29 -13.18
C GLY A 70 8.29 -7.94 -13.72
N GLN A 71 7.46 -7.19 -12.98
CA GLN A 71 6.13 -6.78 -13.40
C GLN A 71 6.16 -5.47 -14.20
N GLU A 72 5.11 -4.63 -14.15
CA GLU A 72 5.07 -3.35 -14.89
C GLU A 72 6.22 -2.41 -14.49
N SER A 73 6.65 -2.51 -13.24
CA SER A 73 7.83 -1.83 -12.68
C SER A 73 8.60 -2.78 -11.78
N ASP A 74 9.81 -2.42 -11.34
CA ASP A 74 10.45 -3.09 -10.19
C ASP A 74 9.75 -2.64 -8.90
N ARG A 75 8.60 -3.28 -8.61
CA ARG A 75 7.73 -2.90 -7.49
C ARG A 75 8.44 -2.99 -6.14
N VAL A 76 9.41 -3.87 -5.98
CA VAL A 76 10.21 -3.97 -4.74
C VAL A 76 11.03 -2.70 -4.54
N GLN A 77 11.73 -2.24 -5.59
CA GLN A 77 12.51 -1.01 -5.53
C GLN A 77 11.61 0.22 -5.39
N VAL A 78 10.46 0.23 -6.07
CA VAL A 78 9.46 1.32 -6.00
C VAL A 78 8.94 1.50 -4.59
N ILE A 79 8.57 0.41 -3.88
CA ILE A 79 8.14 0.49 -2.47
C ILE A 79 9.19 1.25 -1.65
N VAL A 80 10.44 0.84 -1.76
CA VAL A 80 11.53 1.45 -0.97
C VAL A 80 11.75 2.92 -1.35
N ASN A 81 11.79 3.22 -2.64
CA ASN A 81 12.03 4.58 -3.12
C ASN A 81 10.94 5.54 -2.64
N GLU A 82 9.67 5.19 -2.87
CA GLU A 82 8.57 6.12 -2.64
C GLU A 82 8.20 6.25 -1.16
N LEU A 83 8.30 5.17 -0.37
CA LEU A 83 8.11 5.26 1.08
C LEU A 83 9.21 6.06 1.76
N ASN A 84 10.48 5.90 1.35
CA ASN A 84 11.57 6.72 1.86
C ASN A 84 11.40 8.20 1.48
N ARG A 85 10.86 8.48 0.29
CA ARG A 85 10.53 9.84 -0.15
C ARG A 85 9.44 10.49 0.72
N MET A 86 8.54 9.68 1.29
CA MET A 86 7.49 10.12 2.21
C MET A 86 7.94 10.23 3.67
N GLY A 87 9.16 9.79 4.01
CA GLY A 87 9.71 9.88 5.37
C GLY A 87 9.69 8.58 6.18
N CYS A 88 9.42 7.43 5.58
CA CYS A 88 9.67 6.11 6.19
C CYS A 88 11.17 5.75 6.14
N ASP A 89 11.54 4.68 6.84
CA ASP A 89 12.78 3.94 6.62
C ASP A 89 12.41 2.56 6.04
N ALA A 90 12.44 2.47 4.72
CA ALA A 90 12.14 1.24 3.98
C ALA A 90 13.42 0.67 3.35
N LYS A 91 13.62 -0.64 3.43
CA LYS A 91 14.80 -1.31 2.89
C LYS A 91 14.47 -2.70 2.36
N ILE A 92 15.24 -3.13 1.35
CA ILE A 92 15.20 -4.49 0.79
C ILE A 92 16.11 -5.37 1.63
N VAL A 93 15.66 -6.59 1.91
CA VAL A 93 16.44 -7.64 2.55
C VAL A 93 16.43 -8.87 1.65
N GLU A 94 17.63 -9.31 1.27
CA GLU A 94 17.83 -10.52 0.49
C GLU A 94 18.44 -11.58 1.43
N GLU A 95 17.67 -12.58 1.79
CA GLU A 95 18.10 -13.61 2.74
C GLU A 95 17.48 -14.96 2.41
N GLY A 96 18.29 -16.02 2.44
CA GLY A 96 17.81 -17.39 2.23
C GLY A 96 17.11 -17.64 0.89
N GLY A 97 17.41 -16.84 -0.14
CA GLY A 97 16.74 -16.89 -1.45
C GLY A 97 15.40 -16.16 -1.50
N SER A 98 15.01 -15.50 -0.41
CA SER A 98 13.84 -14.60 -0.36
C SER A 98 14.27 -13.16 -0.61
N THR A 99 13.39 -12.39 -1.25
CA THR A 99 13.44 -10.93 -1.30
C THR A 99 12.29 -10.40 -0.47
N ASP A 100 12.63 -9.66 0.58
CA ASP A 100 11.67 -9.07 1.50
C ASP A 100 11.84 -7.56 1.50
N VAL A 101 10.81 -6.83 1.96
CA VAL A 101 10.89 -5.41 2.28
C VAL A 101 10.55 -5.21 3.74
N ILE A 102 11.41 -4.48 4.45
CA ILE A 102 11.18 -4.03 5.81
C ILE A 102 10.83 -2.55 5.76
N ILE A 103 9.74 -2.18 6.42
CA ILE A 103 9.22 -0.81 6.47
C ILE A 103 9.10 -0.40 7.92
N THR A 104 9.93 0.57 8.33
CA THR A 104 9.84 1.21 9.64
C THR A 104 9.11 2.54 9.47
N PRO A 105 7.94 2.73 10.11
CA PRO A 105 7.22 4.00 10.05
C PRO A 105 8.08 5.16 10.53
N GLY A 106 7.90 6.32 9.87
CA GLY A 106 8.61 7.54 10.20
C GLY A 106 7.66 8.73 10.32
N LYS A 107 8.21 9.93 10.31
CA LYS A 107 7.40 11.15 10.23
C LYS A 107 7.00 11.38 8.78
N LEU A 108 5.80 10.94 8.42
CA LEU A 108 5.27 11.10 7.07
C LEU A 108 5.09 12.58 6.69
N HIS A 109 5.35 12.88 5.44
CA HIS A 109 5.18 14.21 4.84
C HIS A 109 4.83 14.11 3.35
N GLY A 110 4.36 15.21 2.79
CA GLY A 110 4.05 15.32 1.36
C GLY A 110 5.25 15.06 0.47
N ALA A 111 5.00 14.43 -0.67
CA ALA A 111 6.02 14.06 -1.64
C ALA A 111 5.44 13.95 -3.06
N GLU A 112 6.26 14.18 -4.07
CA GLU A 112 5.95 13.82 -5.46
C GLU A 112 6.24 12.34 -5.67
N ILE A 113 5.20 11.54 -5.84
CA ILE A 113 5.29 10.10 -6.06
C ILE A 113 5.50 9.80 -7.53
N GLU A 114 6.61 9.16 -7.87
CA GLU A 114 6.87 8.66 -9.21
C GLU A 114 6.10 7.35 -9.42
N THR A 115 5.30 7.26 -10.47
CA THR A 115 4.45 6.08 -10.70
C THR A 115 5.09 4.98 -11.54
N TYR A 116 6.22 5.26 -12.20
CA TYR A 116 6.91 4.30 -13.07
C TYR A 116 5.99 3.70 -14.14
N ASP A 117 4.98 4.46 -14.56
CA ASP A 117 3.90 4.01 -15.46
C ASP A 117 3.13 2.77 -14.96
N ASP A 118 3.17 2.51 -13.65
CA ASP A 118 2.49 1.39 -13.00
C ASP A 118 1.24 1.88 -12.27
N HIS A 119 0.08 1.40 -12.72
CA HIS A 119 -1.23 1.76 -12.15
C HIS A 119 -1.37 1.40 -10.67
N ARG A 120 -0.77 0.29 -10.23
CA ARG A 120 -0.82 -0.12 -8.82
C ARG A 120 -0.03 0.82 -7.92
N VAL A 121 1.09 1.36 -8.41
CA VAL A 121 1.83 2.40 -7.69
C VAL A 121 0.98 3.65 -7.53
N ALA A 122 0.42 4.16 -8.63
CA ALA A 122 -0.42 5.35 -8.60
C ALA A 122 -1.60 5.19 -7.64
N MET A 123 -2.31 4.06 -7.71
CA MET A 123 -3.50 3.80 -6.90
C MET A 123 -3.17 3.61 -5.42
N SER A 124 -2.12 2.86 -5.09
CA SER A 124 -1.73 2.60 -3.70
C SER A 124 -1.26 3.88 -3.00
N PHE A 125 -0.41 4.67 -3.64
CA PHE A 125 0.09 5.91 -3.05
C PHE A 125 -0.94 7.05 -3.04
N ALA A 126 -1.95 7.01 -3.93
CA ALA A 126 -3.07 7.95 -3.84
C ALA A 126 -3.86 7.78 -2.53
N VAL A 127 -4.00 6.55 -2.03
CA VAL A 127 -4.62 6.28 -0.73
C VAL A 127 -3.84 6.94 0.42
N ALA A 128 -2.50 7.00 0.34
CA ALA A 128 -1.71 7.73 1.33
C ALA A 128 -2.05 9.22 1.35
N GLY A 129 -2.41 9.79 0.21
CA GLY A 129 -2.82 11.21 0.09
C GLY A 129 -4.10 11.55 0.83
N LEU A 130 -4.94 10.57 1.20
CA LEU A 130 -6.13 10.79 2.04
C LEU A 130 -5.76 11.12 3.50
N ALA A 131 -4.55 10.78 3.93
CA ALA A 131 -4.10 10.95 5.31
C ALA A 131 -2.82 11.83 5.45
N VAL A 132 -2.16 12.14 4.35
CA VAL A 132 -0.92 12.93 4.33
C VAL A 132 -1.04 14.06 3.32
N ASP A 133 -1.08 15.30 3.80
CA ASP A 133 -1.12 16.48 2.94
C ASP A 133 0.10 16.59 2.03
N GLY A 134 -0.12 17.02 0.79
CA GLY A 134 0.95 17.31 -0.16
C GLY A 134 1.51 16.09 -0.91
N ILE A 135 0.81 14.96 -0.90
CA ILE A 135 1.11 13.84 -1.81
C ILE A 135 0.67 14.23 -3.23
N VAL A 136 1.58 14.15 -4.16
CA VAL A 136 1.34 14.43 -5.58
C VAL A 136 1.67 13.19 -6.41
N ILE A 137 0.67 12.63 -7.08
CA ILE A 137 0.85 11.46 -7.95
C ILE A 137 1.26 11.94 -9.36
N LYS A 138 2.47 11.61 -9.78
CA LYS A 138 2.94 11.91 -11.15
C LYS A 138 2.36 10.90 -12.13
N ASN A 139 2.02 11.37 -13.34
CA ASN A 139 1.41 10.52 -14.37
C ASN A 139 0.20 9.70 -13.87
N PRO A 140 -0.85 10.32 -13.28
CA PRO A 140 -2.01 9.60 -12.76
C PRO A 140 -2.77 8.84 -13.86
N MET A 141 -2.56 9.20 -15.11
CA MET A 141 -3.20 8.59 -16.28
C MET A 141 -2.75 7.13 -16.54
N CYS A 142 -1.67 6.66 -15.90
CA CYS A 142 -1.26 5.26 -15.98
C CYS A 142 -2.33 4.29 -15.43
N CYS A 143 -3.29 4.78 -14.63
CA CYS A 143 -4.43 3.99 -14.13
C CYS A 143 -5.45 3.62 -15.22
N ARG A 144 -5.51 4.34 -16.34
CA ARG A 144 -6.57 4.18 -17.37
C ARG A 144 -6.72 2.76 -17.90
N LYS A 145 -5.64 2.02 -18.02
CA LYS A 145 -5.67 0.64 -18.55
C LYS A 145 -6.40 -0.36 -17.63
N THR A 146 -6.60 -0.01 -16.36
CA THR A 146 -7.17 -0.90 -15.35
C THR A 146 -8.41 -0.32 -14.70
N PHE A 147 -8.37 0.97 -14.32
CA PHE A 147 -9.47 1.70 -13.73
C PHE A 147 -9.47 3.14 -14.28
N GLU A 148 -10.18 3.34 -15.39
CA GLU A 148 -10.11 4.58 -16.18
C GLU A 148 -10.41 5.85 -15.38
N ASN A 149 -11.39 5.80 -14.46
CA ASN A 149 -11.82 6.95 -13.66
C ASN A 149 -11.45 6.82 -12.18
N TYR A 150 -10.31 6.19 -11.85
CA TYR A 150 -9.91 5.93 -10.46
C TYR A 150 -9.91 7.20 -9.60
N PHE A 151 -9.23 8.26 -10.04
CA PHE A 151 -9.12 9.50 -9.25
C PHE A 151 -10.46 10.23 -9.11
N GLY A 152 -11.30 10.20 -10.13
CA GLY A 152 -12.66 10.77 -10.02
C GLY A 152 -13.52 10.02 -9.00
N VAL A 153 -13.39 8.69 -8.90
CA VAL A 153 -14.08 7.89 -7.88
C VAL A 153 -13.51 8.20 -6.49
N LEU A 154 -12.17 8.28 -6.35
CA LEU A 154 -11.52 8.60 -5.08
C LEU A 154 -11.99 9.94 -4.52
N GLU A 155 -12.09 10.99 -5.36
CA GLU A 155 -12.62 12.29 -4.97
C GLU A 155 -14.09 12.26 -4.50
N THR A 156 -14.91 11.34 -5.01
CA THR A 156 -16.30 11.21 -4.53
C THR A 156 -16.38 10.59 -3.15
N ILE A 157 -15.50 9.63 -2.85
CA ILE A 157 -15.43 9.00 -1.53
C ILE A 157 -14.99 10.02 -0.47
N GLU A 158 -13.96 10.82 -0.78
CA GLU A 158 -13.45 11.85 0.12
C GLU A 158 -14.50 12.91 0.51
N LYS A 159 -15.38 13.29 -0.42
CA LYS A 159 -16.41 14.31 -0.19
C LYS A 159 -17.62 13.82 0.61
N GLU A 160 -17.83 12.51 0.73
CA GLU A 160 -18.93 11.95 1.53
C GLU A 160 -18.63 11.98 3.04
N ASP A 161 -17.35 12.17 3.41
CA ASP A 161 -16.88 12.20 4.81
C ASP A 161 -16.77 13.63 5.40
N GLU A 162 -17.08 14.69 4.61
CA GLU A 162 -17.17 16.10 5.05
C GLU A 162 -18.61 16.46 5.48
#